data_9cd40e4ce729f0bfec6745805e235c6c
#
_entry.id   9cd40e4ce729f0bfec6745805e235c6c
#
_cell.length_a   1.000
_cell.length_b   1.000
_cell.length_c   1.000
_cell.angle_alpha   90.00
_cell.angle_beta   90.00
_cell.angle_gamma   90.00
#
_symmetry.space_group_name_H-M   'P 1'
#
loop_
_entity.id
_entity.type
_entity.pdbx_description
1 polymer ?
#
loop_
_entity_poly.entity_id
_entity_poly.type
_entity_poly.pdbx_seq_one_letter_code
_entity_poly.pdbx_strand_id
1 'polypeptide(L)'
;PVAKKLLGGLGMEPLGSSFSLLAFHQGVKASRLPVKQLLLAGKLVVGVGNIYASEALYLAGIRPTVRASSLGPVRIQRLYQAIGQVLDKAIELGGSSLKDFSSADGSSGHFQNAVQVYGRAGLPCYVCGTPVKMVRQGQRSSFYCPSCQR
;
A
#
# COMPACT_ATOMS: atom_id res chain seq x y z
N PRO A 1 0.76 -4.21 22.74
CA PRO A 1 1.47 -2.98 23.11
C PRO A 1 0.53 -1.85 23.43
N VAL A 2 1.01 -0.98 24.28
CA VAL A 2 0.22 0.17 24.72
C VAL A 2 -0.18 1.05 23.54
N ALA A 3 0.74 1.27 22.63
CA ALA A 3 0.47 2.09 21.44
C ALA A 3 -0.72 1.55 20.66
N LYS A 4 -0.82 0.25 20.58
CA LYS A 4 -1.92 -0.37 19.86
C LYS A 4 -3.26 -0.12 20.54
N LYS A 5 -3.30 -0.13 21.85
CA LYS A 5 -4.52 0.17 22.57
C LYS A 5 -4.95 1.61 22.34
N LEU A 6 -3.97 2.53 22.33
CA LEU A 6 -4.25 3.93 22.06
C LEU A 6 -4.73 4.15 20.64
N LEU A 7 -4.29 3.31 19.72
CA LEU A 7 -4.64 3.41 18.32
C LEU A 7 -5.74 2.44 17.90
N GLY A 8 -6.42 1.85 18.87
CA GLY A 8 -7.39 0.81 18.60
C GLY A 8 -8.46 1.17 17.58
N GLY A 9 -8.85 2.43 17.52
CA GLY A 9 -9.82 2.89 16.56
C GLY A 9 -9.25 3.17 15.19
N LEU A 10 -7.93 3.16 15.03
CA LEU A 10 -7.24 3.49 13.80
C LEU A 10 -6.76 2.27 13.02
N GLY A 11 -6.96 1.07 13.55
CA GLY A 11 -6.58 -0.14 12.87
C GLY A 11 -5.29 -0.76 13.39
N MET A 12 -4.79 -1.74 12.66
CA MET A 12 -3.62 -2.52 13.05
C MET A 12 -2.33 -1.89 12.55
N GLU A 13 -1.26 -2.06 13.32
CA GLU A 13 0.06 -1.68 12.84
C GLU A 13 0.59 -2.81 11.93
N PRO A 14 1.03 -2.47 10.70
CA PRO A 14 1.42 -3.51 9.74
C PRO A 14 2.55 -4.42 10.20
N LEU A 15 3.47 -3.90 10.99
CA LEU A 15 4.58 -4.69 11.50
C LEU A 15 4.42 -5.05 12.97
N GLY A 16 3.25 -4.77 13.52
CA GLY A 16 2.95 -5.09 14.92
C GLY A 16 2.43 -6.51 15.08
N SER A 17 2.45 -7.00 16.30
CA SER A 17 2.02 -8.35 16.61
C SER A 17 0.53 -8.59 16.36
N SER A 18 -0.26 -7.53 16.24
CA SER A 18 -1.70 -7.66 16.01
C SER A 18 -2.07 -7.65 14.53
N PHE A 19 -1.11 -7.45 13.65
CA PHE A 19 -1.40 -7.47 12.22
C PHE A 19 -1.54 -8.92 11.79
N SER A 20 -2.76 -9.44 11.85
CA SER A 20 -3.04 -10.83 11.52
C SER A 20 -3.81 -10.92 10.19
N LEU A 21 -3.56 -11.99 9.47
CA LEU A 21 -4.26 -12.22 8.21
C LEU A 21 -5.77 -12.33 8.41
N LEU A 22 -6.20 -12.98 9.47
CA LEU A 22 -7.62 -13.13 9.74
C LEU A 22 -8.31 -11.80 9.93
N ALA A 23 -7.77 -10.95 10.79
CA ALA A 23 -8.35 -9.64 11.05
C ALA A 23 -8.32 -8.76 9.80
N PHE A 24 -7.22 -8.81 9.05
CA PHE A 24 -7.10 -8.08 7.81
C PHE A 24 -8.15 -8.54 6.79
N HIS A 25 -8.30 -9.84 6.64
CA HIS A 25 -9.29 -10.43 5.74
C HIS A 25 -10.69 -9.95 6.09
N GLN A 26 -11.05 -10.01 7.36
CA GLN A 26 -12.38 -9.58 7.81
C GLN A 26 -12.63 -8.11 7.49
N GLY A 27 -11.65 -7.26 7.75
CA GLY A 27 -11.78 -5.84 7.48
C GLY A 27 -11.93 -5.52 6.00
N VAL A 28 -11.17 -6.22 5.16
CA VAL A 28 -11.26 -6.03 3.71
C VAL A 28 -12.63 -6.45 3.20
N LYS A 29 -13.11 -7.60 3.62
CA LYS A 29 -14.42 -8.10 3.16
C LYS A 29 -15.57 -7.24 3.63
N ALA A 30 -15.41 -6.52 4.73
CA ALA A 30 -16.45 -5.66 5.27
C ALA A 30 -16.51 -4.29 4.61
N SER A 31 -15.53 -3.93 3.78
CA SER A 31 -15.45 -2.58 3.22
C SER A 31 -15.90 -2.52 1.77
N ARG A 32 -16.68 -1.50 1.46
CA ARG A 32 -17.09 -1.22 0.07
C ARG A 32 -16.22 -0.16 -0.59
N LEU A 33 -15.24 0.37 0.12
CA LEU A 33 -14.33 1.34 -0.45
C LEU A 33 -13.44 0.69 -1.50
N PRO A 34 -12.95 1.48 -2.48
CA PRO A 34 -11.84 1.01 -3.30
C PRO A 34 -10.70 0.60 -2.37
N VAL A 35 -10.04 -0.50 -2.71
CA VAL A 35 -9.08 -1.10 -1.78
C VAL A 35 -7.98 -0.13 -1.36
N LYS A 36 -7.50 0.71 -2.27
CA LYS A 36 -6.46 1.68 -1.91
C LYS A 36 -6.97 2.69 -0.88
N GLN A 37 -8.20 3.16 -1.04
CA GLN A 37 -8.76 4.11 -0.10
C GLN A 37 -8.97 3.48 1.28
N LEU A 38 -9.31 2.20 1.31
CA LEU A 38 -9.39 1.48 2.58
C LEU A 38 -8.04 1.46 3.28
N LEU A 39 -6.97 1.19 2.55
CA LEU A 39 -5.62 1.16 3.12
C LEU A 39 -5.21 2.53 3.67
N LEU A 40 -5.58 3.60 2.97
CA LEU A 40 -5.22 4.95 3.38
C LEU A 40 -6.05 5.46 4.55
N ALA A 41 -7.21 4.88 4.77
CA ALA A 41 -8.14 5.38 5.80
C ALA A 41 -7.62 5.19 7.22
N GLY A 42 -6.66 4.29 7.42
CA GLY A 42 -6.08 4.05 8.74
C GLY A 42 -6.99 3.32 9.71
N LYS A 43 -8.14 2.87 9.25
CA LYS A 43 -9.08 2.14 10.11
C LYS A 43 -8.82 0.66 10.16
N LEU A 44 -8.23 0.11 9.13
CA LEU A 44 -7.90 -1.30 9.07
C LEU A 44 -6.42 -1.52 9.42
N VAL A 45 -5.55 -0.72 8.84
CA VAL A 45 -4.12 -0.82 9.06
C VAL A 45 -3.54 0.60 9.14
N VAL A 46 -2.60 0.81 10.05
CA VAL A 46 -2.00 2.11 10.31
C VAL A 46 -0.62 2.19 9.66
N GLY A 47 -0.28 3.36 9.16
CA GLY A 47 1.07 3.61 8.66
C GLY A 47 1.28 3.38 7.18
N VAL A 48 0.21 3.06 6.45
CA VAL A 48 0.31 2.86 5.01
C VAL A 48 -0.05 4.17 4.30
N GLY A 49 0.97 4.84 3.77
CA GLY A 49 0.78 6.08 3.04
C GLY A 49 0.55 5.84 1.56
N ASN A 50 0.41 6.94 0.82
CA ASN A 50 0.06 6.87 -0.61
C ASN A 50 1.08 6.09 -1.42
N ILE A 51 2.37 6.29 -1.17
CA ILE A 51 3.43 5.57 -1.88
C ILE A 51 3.37 4.08 -1.55
N TYR A 52 3.28 3.76 -0.26
CA TYR A 52 3.27 2.37 0.18
C TYR A 52 2.04 1.62 -0.30
N ALA A 53 0.88 2.28 -0.29
CA ALA A 53 -0.35 1.65 -0.76
C ALA A 53 -0.25 1.32 -2.25
N SER A 54 0.27 2.23 -3.07
CA SER A 54 0.44 1.99 -4.49
C SER A 54 1.39 0.83 -4.75
N GLU A 55 2.50 0.78 -4.03
CA GLU A 55 3.50 -0.26 -4.23
C GLU A 55 3.02 -1.63 -3.73
N ALA A 56 2.32 -1.66 -2.61
CA ALA A 56 1.78 -2.91 -2.09
C ALA A 56 0.73 -3.49 -3.04
N LEU A 57 -0.13 -2.66 -3.58
CA LEU A 57 -1.14 -3.11 -4.54
C LEU A 57 -0.49 -3.61 -5.82
N TYR A 58 0.58 -2.98 -6.27
CA TYR A 58 1.33 -3.47 -7.42
C TYR A 58 1.89 -4.87 -7.16
N LEU A 59 2.54 -5.07 -6.03
CA LEU A 59 3.09 -6.38 -5.67
C LEU A 59 2.01 -7.44 -5.55
N ALA A 60 0.85 -7.06 -5.05
CA ALA A 60 -0.26 -7.99 -4.90
C ALA A 60 -1.01 -8.26 -6.21
N GLY A 61 -0.74 -7.46 -7.24
CA GLY A 61 -1.43 -7.60 -8.52
C GLY A 61 -2.86 -7.09 -8.51
N ILE A 62 -3.15 -6.11 -7.69
CA ILE A 62 -4.50 -5.58 -7.50
C ILE A 62 -4.54 -4.11 -7.90
N ARG A 63 -5.53 -3.73 -8.72
CA ARG A 63 -5.72 -2.33 -9.08
C ARG A 63 -6.23 -1.52 -7.88
N PRO A 64 -5.83 -0.27 -7.76
CA PRO A 64 -6.24 0.56 -6.62
C PRO A 64 -7.74 0.84 -6.57
N THR A 65 -8.42 0.71 -7.70
CA THR A 65 -9.84 1.02 -7.83
C THR A 65 -10.75 -0.17 -7.51
N VAL A 66 -10.21 -1.35 -7.31
CA VAL A 66 -11.02 -2.54 -7.02
C VAL A 66 -11.68 -2.38 -5.66
N ARG A 67 -12.99 -2.69 -5.60
CA ARG A 67 -13.70 -2.65 -4.33
C ARG A 67 -13.14 -3.70 -3.38
N ALA A 68 -12.83 -3.30 -2.15
CA ALA A 68 -12.20 -4.19 -1.19
C ALA A 68 -13.02 -5.46 -0.97
N SER A 69 -14.33 -5.33 -0.78
CA SER A 69 -15.19 -6.49 -0.51
C SER A 69 -15.26 -7.49 -1.66
N SER A 70 -14.84 -7.11 -2.86
CA SER A 70 -14.85 -8.02 -4.01
C SER A 70 -13.60 -8.91 -4.08
N LEU A 71 -12.60 -8.67 -3.25
CA LEU A 71 -11.38 -9.45 -3.27
C LEU A 71 -11.60 -10.83 -2.66
N GLY A 72 -11.06 -11.86 -3.31
CA GLY A 72 -11.10 -13.20 -2.78
C GLY A 72 -9.97 -13.44 -1.78
N PRO A 73 -9.98 -14.59 -1.08
CA PRO A 73 -9.00 -14.86 -0.03
C PRO A 73 -7.56 -14.89 -0.51
N VAL A 74 -7.30 -15.40 -1.72
CA VAL A 74 -5.93 -15.45 -2.24
C VAL A 74 -5.39 -14.05 -2.48
N ARG A 75 -6.19 -13.18 -3.06
CA ARG A 75 -5.76 -11.81 -3.33
C ARG A 75 -5.61 -11.01 -2.05
N ILE A 76 -6.47 -11.23 -1.07
CA ILE A 76 -6.35 -10.58 0.23
C ILE A 76 -5.05 -11.02 0.91
N GLN A 77 -4.73 -12.31 0.84
CA GLN A 77 -3.48 -12.81 1.41
C GLN A 77 -2.27 -12.19 0.72
N ARG A 78 -2.31 -12.07 -0.60
CA ARG A 78 -1.23 -11.43 -1.34
C ARG A 78 -1.05 -9.98 -0.91
N LEU A 79 -2.14 -9.27 -0.72
CA LEU A 79 -2.08 -7.88 -0.29
C LEU A 79 -1.51 -7.77 1.12
N TYR A 80 -1.96 -8.65 2.02
CA TYR A 80 -1.44 -8.70 3.39
C TYR A 80 0.09 -8.86 3.39
N GLN A 81 0.58 -9.82 2.61
CA GLN A 81 2.01 -10.06 2.52
C GLN A 81 2.74 -8.89 1.86
N ALA A 82 2.14 -8.32 0.83
CA ALA A 82 2.76 -7.20 0.12
C ALA A 82 2.93 -5.96 1.00
N ILE A 83 1.96 -5.68 1.86
CA ILE A 83 2.07 -4.56 2.79
C ILE A 83 3.27 -4.75 3.71
N GLY A 84 3.41 -5.95 4.27
CA GLY A 84 4.55 -6.26 5.13
C GLY A 84 5.87 -6.11 4.39
N GLN A 85 5.95 -6.61 3.17
CA GLN A 85 7.17 -6.55 2.37
C GLN A 85 7.55 -5.11 2.02
N VAL A 86 6.59 -4.30 1.65
CA VAL A 86 6.85 -2.91 1.28
C VAL A 86 7.35 -2.12 2.48
N LEU A 87 6.73 -2.29 3.63
CA LEU A 87 7.13 -1.56 4.82
C LEU A 87 8.47 -2.04 5.37
N ASP A 88 8.74 -3.35 5.31
CA ASP A 88 10.04 -3.88 5.68
C ASP A 88 11.14 -3.29 4.81
N LYS A 89 10.89 -3.21 3.51
CA LYS A 89 11.87 -2.66 2.59
C LYS A 89 12.10 -1.18 2.84
N ALA A 90 11.05 -0.44 3.17
CA ALA A 90 11.19 0.98 3.48
C ALA A 90 12.06 1.19 4.71
N ILE A 91 11.89 0.38 5.73
CA ILE A 91 12.70 0.45 6.94
C ILE A 91 14.15 0.09 6.63
N GLU A 92 14.36 -0.97 5.86
CA GLU A 92 15.67 -1.44 5.42
C GLU A 92 16.45 -0.35 4.71
N LEU A 93 15.75 0.43 3.88
CA LEU A 93 16.37 1.50 3.11
C LEU A 93 16.49 2.81 3.90
N GLY A 94 16.09 2.80 5.16
CA GLY A 94 16.29 3.95 6.06
C GLY A 94 15.31 5.08 5.89
N GLY A 95 14.37 4.96 4.97
CA GLY A 95 13.39 6.01 4.75
C GLY A 95 12.00 5.49 4.97
N SER A 96 11.63 5.31 6.19
CA SER A 96 10.43 4.56 6.52
C SER A 96 9.20 5.41 6.77
N SER A 97 9.30 6.72 6.84
CA SER A 97 8.14 7.57 7.10
C SER A 97 7.87 8.48 5.92
N LEU A 98 6.67 8.98 5.83
CA LEU A 98 6.30 9.94 4.79
C LEU A 98 7.10 11.24 4.91
N LYS A 99 7.48 11.61 6.12
CA LYS A 99 8.30 12.79 6.32
C LYS A 99 9.64 12.65 5.62
N ASP A 100 10.18 11.44 5.61
CA ASP A 100 11.49 11.20 5.01
C ASP A 100 11.48 11.44 3.52
N PHE A 101 10.35 11.22 2.88
CA PHE A 101 10.24 11.43 1.44
C PHE A 101 10.20 12.90 1.04
N SER A 102 9.97 13.78 1.98
CA SER A 102 9.99 15.20 1.70
C SER A 102 11.33 15.83 1.98
N SER A 103 12.30 15.06 2.45
CA SER A 103 13.63 15.56 2.76
C SER A 103 14.34 16.04 1.49
N ALA A 104 14.94 17.19 1.56
CA ALA A 104 15.60 17.79 0.43
C ALA A 104 16.97 17.21 0.11
N ASP A 105 17.59 16.56 1.06
CA ASP A 105 18.95 16.05 0.89
C ASP A 105 19.00 14.70 0.16
N GLY A 106 17.87 14.09 -0.07
CA GLY A 106 17.82 12.82 -0.77
C GLY A 106 18.20 11.61 0.04
N SER A 107 18.68 11.78 1.24
CA SER A 107 19.08 10.63 2.06
C SER A 107 17.90 9.78 2.46
N SER A 108 16.73 10.38 2.52
CA SER A 108 15.48 9.70 2.84
C SER A 108 14.76 9.23 1.59
N GLY A 109 15.36 9.41 0.41
CA GLY A 109 14.73 9.06 -0.85
C GLY A 109 14.98 7.64 -1.31
N HIS A 110 15.59 6.79 -0.48
CA HIS A 110 15.95 5.45 -0.91
C HIS A 110 14.76 4.60 -1.31
N PHE A 111 13.68 4.64 -0.53
CA PHE A 111 12.49 3.88 -0.91
C PHE A 111 11.87 4.42 -2.19
N GLN A 112 11.84 5.73 -2.34
CA GLN A 112 11.29 6.35 -3.54
C GLN A 112 12.04 5.91 -4.79
N ASN A 113 13.36 5.69 -4.69
CA ASN A 113 14.15 5.20 -5.82
C ASN A 113 13.90 3.74 -6.12
N ALA A 114 13.29 3.03 -5.19
CA ALA A 114 13.01 1.61 -5.36
C ALA A 114 11.57 1.32 -5.78
N VAL A 115 10.77 2.37 -6.03
CA VAL A 115 9.36 2.17 -6.37
C VAL A 115 9.19 1.56 -7.75
N GLN A 116 8.13 0.80 -7.92
CA GLN A 116 7.81 0.14 -9.17
C GLN A 116 6.83 0.93 -10.02
N VAL A 117 5.87 1.58 -9.41
CA VAL A 117 4.82 2.32 -10.15
C VAL A 117 4.63 3.74 -9.68
N TYR A 118 4.87 4.04 -8.42
CA TYR A 118 4.55 5.36 -7.90
C TYR A 118 5.36 6.44 -8.62
N GLY A 119 4.66 7.45 -9.11
CA GLY A 119 5.29 8.57 -9.82
C GLY A 119 5.79 8.23 -11.21
N ARG A 120 5.46 7.05 -11.74
CA ARG A 120 5.96 6.60 -13.02
C ARG A 120 4.91 6.57 -14.13
N ALA A 121 3.88 7.38 -14.04
CA ALA A 121 2.83 7.43 -15.06
C ALA A 121 3.43 7.66 -16.46
N GLY A 122 3.02 6.84 -17.41
CA GLY A 122 3.52 6.89 -18.76
C GLY A 122 4.82 6.16 -19.01
N LEU A 123 5.53 5.75 -17.97
CA LEU A 123 6.77 5.00 -18.11
C LEU A 123 6.47 3.51 -18.15
N PRO A 124 7.35 2.72 -18.80
CA PRO A 124 7.09 1.28 -18.90
C PRO A 124 7.20 0.57 -17.56
N CYS A 125 6.27 -0.35 -17.31
CA CYS A 125 6.35 -1.23 -16.13
C CYS A 125 7.63 -2.05 -16.20
N TYR A 126 8.32 -2.16 -15.09
CA TYR A 126 9.59 -2.90 -15.05
C TYR A 126 9.41 -4.39 -15.34
N VAL A 127 8.22 -4.92 -15.14
CA VAL A 127 7.97 -6.35 -15.33
C VAL A 127 7.45 -6.65 -16.74
N CYS A 128 6.46 -5.90 -17.22
CA CYS A 128 5.79 -6.24 -18.49
C CYS A 128 5.92 -5.17 -19.58
N GLY A 129 6.50 -4.03 -19.28
CA GLY A 129 6.69 -2.96 -20.27
C GLY A 129 5.47 -2.14 -20.58
N THR A 130 4.30 -2.49 -20.07
CA THR A 130 3.09 -1.71 -20.29
C THR A 130 3.21 -0.36 -19.59
N PRO A 131 2.78 0.74 -20.23
CA PRO A 131 2.86 2.04 -19.58
C PRO A 131 2.04 2.09 -18.29
N VAL A 132 2.65 2.58 -17.23
CA VAL A 132 2.00 2.77 -15.94
C VAL A 132 0.92 3.84 -16.09
N LYS A 133 -0.23 3.60 -15.50
CA LYS A 133 -1.34 4.55 -15.52
C LYS A 133 -1.50 5.24 -14.18
N MET A 134 -2.04 6.46 -14.25
CA MET A 134 -2.39 7.21 -13.07
C MET A 134 -3.90 7.41 -13.04
N VAL A 135 -4.49 7.30 -11.85
CA VAL A 135 -5.89 7.60 -11.65
C VAL A 135 -6.02 8.41 -10.37
N ARG A 136 -6.92 9.40 -10.40
CA ARG A 136 -7.19 10.22 -9.23
C ARG A 136 -8.23 9.54 -8.37
N GLN A 137 -7.92 9.38 -7.09
CA GLN A 137 -8.85 8.81 -6.12
C GLN A 137 -8.95 9.76 -4.94
N GLY A 138 -10.07 10.45 -4.82
CA GLY A 138 -10.22 11.50 -3.83
C GLY A 138 -9.20 12.61 -4.06
N GLN A 139 -8.41 12.89 -3.07
CA GLN A 139 -7.40 13.94 -3.13
C GLN A 139 -6.03 13.43 -3.56
N ARG A 140 -5.90 12.15 -3.90
CA ARG A 140 -4.60 11.55 -4.13
C ARG A 140 -4.51 10.92 -5.50
N SER A 141 -3.28 10.84 -6.02
CA SER A 141 -3.00 10.14 -7.27
C SER A 141 -2.62 8.69 -6.97
N SER A 142 -3.16 7.78 -7.74
CA SER A 142 -2.84 6.35 -7.64
C SER A 142 -2.16 5.92 -8.92
N PHE A 143 -1.15 5.08 -8.80
CA PHE A 143 -0.37 4.59 -9.94
C PHE A 143 -0.46 3.08 -10.00
N TYR A 144 -0.63 2.53 -11.20
CA TYR A 144 -0.76 1.08 -11.35
C TYR A 144 -0.39 0.64 -12.76
N CYS A 145 -0.01 -0.63 -12.89
CA CYS A 145 0.19 -1.24 -14.19
C CYS A 145 -1.10 -1.95 -14.61
N PRO A 146 -1.72 -1.56 -15.72
CA PRO A 146 -3.00 -2.16 -16.11
C PRO A 146 -2.87 -3.62 -16.54
N SER A 147 -1.67 -4.09 -16.84
CA SER A 147 -1.45 -5.49 -17.20
C SER A 147 -1.13 -6.37 -16.01
N CYS A 148 -0.27 -5.89 -15.11
CA CYS A 148 0.13 -6.66 -13.93
C CYS A 148 -0.91 -6.63 -12.82
N GLN A 149 -1.70 -5.59 -12.76
CA GLN A 149 -2.69 -5.42 -11.70
C GLN A 149 -4.10 -5.57 -12.27
N ARG A 150 -4.94 -6.33 -11.57
CA ARG A 150 -6.29 -6.60 -12.03
C ARG A 150 -7.36 -6.30 -10.99
#